data_712a44b09b9ad6e315a8e51dc21e6d25
#
_entry.id   712a44b09b9ad6e315a8e51dc21e6d25
#
_cell.length_a   1.000
_cell.length_b   1.000
_cell.length_c   1.000
_cell.angle_alpha   90.00
_cell.angle_beta   90.00
_cell.angle_gamma   90.00
#
_symmetry.space_group_name_H-M   'P 1'
#
loop_
_entity.id
_entity.type
_entity.pdbx_description
1 polymer ?
#
loop_
_entity_poly.entity_id
_entity_poly.type
_entity_poly.pdbx_seq_one_letter_code
_entity_poly.pdbx_strand_id
1 'polypeptide(L)'
;MKERRREQGYRNLNDIKGSLKTGDKVYAVCMGKSIAMFRIGKEPLENGMNILGAHIDSPRIDVKQNPLYENEELAYLDTHYYGGIKKYQWPTIPLAIHGVVYRKDGTVVTVTIGENEDDPVLMVSDLLIHLAADQLQKTMAKGIT
;
A
#
# COMPACT_ATOMS: atom_id res chain seq x y z
N MET A 1 -0.53 9.24 -5.91
CA MET A 1 -0.11 8.72 -7.24
C MET A 1 -0.87 9.35 -8.43
N LYS A 2 -2.17 9.62 -8.33
CA LYS A 2 -2.94 10.28 -9.43
C LYS A 2 -2.46 11.70 -9.73
N GLU A 3 -2.16 12.53 -8.72
CA GLU A 3 -1.69 13.92 -8.86
C GLU A 3 -0.34 13.99 -9.55
N ARG A 4 0.67 13.27 -9.06
CA ARG A 4 2.02 13.27 -9.68
C ARG A 4 2.03 12.93 -11.17
N ARG A 5 1.09 12.09 -11.63
CA ARG A 5 0.98 11.78 -13.07
C ARG A 5 0.51 12.98 -13.89
N ARG A 6 -0.47 13.73 -13.38
CA ARG A 6 -0.97 14.95 -14.02
C ARG A 6 0.08 16.05 -14.07
N GLU A 7 0.81 16.25 -12.97
CA GLU A 7 1.93 17.20 -12.90
C GLU A 7 3.03 16.91 -13.93
N GLN A 8 3.27 15.64 -14.23
CA GLN A 8 4.22 15.20 -15.25
C GLN A 8 3.65 15.20 -16.68
N GLY A 9 2.42 15.69 -16.88
CA GLY A 9 1.78 15.83 -18.18
C GLY A 9 1.22 14.53 -18.76
N TYR A 10 1.01 13.48 -17.95
CA TYR A 10 0.37 12.24 -18.41
C TYR A 10 -1.15 12.36 -18.44
N ARG A 11 -1.76 11.94 -19.55
CA ARG A 11 -3.22 11.87 -19.74
C ARG A 11 -3.70 10.42 -19.69
N ASN A 12 -4.91 10.18 -19.19
CA ASN A 12 -5.49 8.84 -19.22
C ASN A 12 -5.78 8.45 -20.69
N LEU A 13 -5.33 7.27 -21.08
CA LEU A 13 -5.51 6.76 -22.44
C LEU A 13 -6.99 6.67 -22.82
N ASN A 14 -7.86 6.33 -21.86
CA ASN A 14 -9.31 6.22 -22.09
C ASN A 14 -10.00 7.57 -22.38
N ASP A 15 -9.36 8.69 -22.02
CA ASP A 15 -9.91 10.04 -22.23
C ASP A 15 -9.48 10.62 -23.59
N ILE A 16 -8.65 9.91 -24.35
CA ILE A 16 -8.09 10.40 -25.59
C ILE A 16 -8.96 9.95 -26.77
N LYS A 17 -9.43 10.93 -27.52
CA LYS A 17 -10.15 10.70 -28.79
C LYS A 17 -9.19 10.95 -29.94
N GLY A 18 -8.91 9.91 -30.74
CA GLY A 18 -8.03 10.01 -31.92
C GLY A 18 -6.67 9.40 -31.74
N SER A 19 -5.77 9.64 -32.68
CA SER A 19 -4.43 9.05 -32.71
C SER A 19 -3.46 9.78 -31.80
N LEU A 20 -2.56 9.02 -31.19
CA LEU A 20 -1.46 9.55 -30.40
C LEU A 20 -0.36 10.11 -31.31
N LYS A 21 0.32 11.13 -30.85
CA LYS A 21 1.42 11.81 -31.57
C LYS A 21 2.73 11.63 -30.82
N THR A 22 3.83 11.75 -31.56
CA THR A 22 5.18 11.79 -30.97
C THR A 22 5.25 12.82 -29.84
N GLY A 23 5.76 12.41 -28.69
CA GLY A 23 5.89 13.23 -27.49
C GLY A 23 4.69 13.10 -26.54
N ASP A 24 3.56 12.54 -26.96
CA ASP A 24 2.42 12.32 -26.07
C ASP A 24 2.79 11.40 -24.90
N LYS A 25 2.33 11.77 -23.72
CA LYS A 25 2.47 11.00 -22.50
C LYS A 25 1.09 10.49 -22.06
N VAL A 26 0.93 9.18 -22.02
CA VAL A 26 -0.35 8.57 -21.69
C VAL A 26 -0.19 7.46 -20.65
N TYR A 27 -1.24 7.17 -19.92
CA TYR A 27 -1.26 6.04 -18.99
C TYR A 27 -2.58 5.27 -19.07
N ALA A 28 -2.50 3.99 -18.76
CA ALA A 28 -3.64 3.12 -18.53
C ALA A 28 -3.52 2.44 -17.17
N VAL A 29 -4.65 2.25 -16.49
CA VAL A 29 -4.74 1.56 -15.22
C VAL A 29 -5.60 0.31 -15.40
N CYS A 30 -5.12 -0.83 -14.93
CA CYS A 30 -5.86 -2.06 -14.93
C CYS A 30 -6.27 -2.43 -13.51
N MET A 31 -7.58 -2.53 -13.26
CA MET A 31 -8.20 -2.97 -12.00
C MET A 31 -7.72 -2.25 -10.74
N GLY A 32 -7.13 -1.06 -10.86
CA GLY A 32 -6.50 -0.35 -9.74
C GLY A 32 -5.21 -0.97 -9.21
N LYS A 33 -4.74 -2.07 -9.78
CA LYS A 33 -3.59 -2.86 -9.30
C LYS A 33 -2.32 -2.71 -10.13
N SER A 34 -2.46 -2.36 -11.40
CA SER A 34 -1.33 -2.13 -12.28
C SER A 34 -1.51 -0.86 -13.10
N ILE A 35 -0.39 -0.28 -13.52
CA ILE A 35 -0.36 0.90 -14.37
C ILE A 35 0.68 0.71 -15.46
N ALA A 36 0.31 1.05 -16.69
CA ALA A 36 1.22 1.19 -17.81
C ALA A 36 1.31 2.68 -18.20
N MET A 37 2.52 3.17 -18.38
CA MET A 37 2.78 4.56 -18.77
C MET A 37 3.60 4.57 -20.05
N PHE A 38 3.19 5.37 -21.01
CA PHE A 38 3.81 5.44 -22.32
C PHE A 38 4.24 6.87 -22.64
N ARG A 39 5.41 7.00 -23.22
CA ARG A 39 5.84 8.20 -23.93
C ARG A 39 6.04 7.83 -25.38
N ILE A 40 5.25 8.41 -26.27
CA ILE A 40 5.28 8.09 -27.70
C ILE A 40 6.57 8.63 -28.31
N GLY A 41 7.35 7.73 -28.88
CA GLY A 41 8.61 8.03 -29.56
C GLY A 41 8.43 8.62 -30.95
N LYS A 42 9.54 8.85 -31.62
CA LYS A 42 9.58 9.27 -33.06
C LYS A 42 9.51 8.07 -33.99
N GLU A 43 10.09 6.96 -33.57
CA GLU A 43 10.15 5.73 -34.36
C GLU A 43 8.82 4.97 -34.25
N PRO A 44 8.40 4.27 -35.32
CA PRO A 44 7.24 3.40 -35.29
C PRO A 44 7.46 2.23 -34.32
N LEU A 45 6.36 1.71 -33.75
CA LEU A 45 6.40 0.61 -32.76
C LEU A 45 6.99 -0.69 -33.31
N GLU A 46 6.90 -0.89 -34.62
CA GLU A 46 7.49 -2.03 -35.33
C GLU A 46 9.04 -2.10 -35.18
N ASN A 47 9.66 -0.94 -34.95
CA ASN A 47 11.10 -0.87 -34.67
C ASN A 47 11.44 -1.20 -33.21
N GLY A 48 10.44 -1.54 -32.40
CA GLY A 48 10.60 -1.89 -31.00
C GLY A 48 10.29 -0.75 -30.04
N MET A 49 10.42 -1.05 -28.75
CA MET A 49 10.23 -0.08 -27.67
C MET A 49 11.15 -0.41 -26.48
N ASN A 50 11.44 0.58 -25.68
CA ASN A 50 12.11 0.39 -24.39
C ASN A 50 11.04 0.16 -23.32
N ILE A 51 11.15 -0.96 -22.61
CA ILE A 51 10.22 -1.33 -21.53
C ILE A 51 10.95 -1.32 -20.20
N LEU A 52 10.45 -0.54 -19.25
CA LEU A 52 10.90 -0.52 -17.85
C LEU A 52 9.77 -1.12 -17.00
N GLY A 53 10.07 -2.15 -16.25
CA GLY A 53 9.13 -2.81 -15.35
C GLY A 53 9.61 -2.75 -13.91
N ALA A 54 8.68 -2.47 -12.99
CA ALA A 54 8.94 -2.54 -11.57
C ALA A 54 7.65 -2.93 -10.83
N HIS A 55 7.80 -3.64 -9.70
CA HIS A 55 6.67 -3.83 -8.79
C HIS A 55 6.38 -2.52 -8.03
N ILE A 56 5.11 -2.27 -7.73
CA ILE A 56 4.65 -1.07 -7.01
C ILE A 56 3.97 -1.41 -5.68
N ASP A 57 3.77 -2.69 -5.41
CA ASP A 57 3.35 -3.16 -4.10
C ASP A 57 4.50 -3.06 -3.11
N SER A 58 4.16 -2.78 -1.85
CA SER A 58 5.12 -2.71 -0.75
C SER A 58 4.69 -3.65 0.38
N PRO A 59 5.63 -4.09 1.21
CA PRO A 59 5.29 -4.84 2.42
C PRO A 59 4.31 -4.05 3.28
N ARG A 60 3.35 -4.76 3.88
CA ARG A 60 2.32 -4.20 4.74
C ARG A 60 1.87 -5.21 5.79
N ILE A 61 1.14 -4.73 6.76
CA ILE A 61 0.41 -5.56 7.71
C ILE A 61 -1.05 -5.57 7.27
N ASP A 62 -1.60 -6.75 6.99
CA ASP A 62 -2.99 -6.94 6.60
C ASP A 62 -3.82 -7.38 7.81
N VAL A 63 -5.01 -6.81 7.94
CA VAL A 63 -5.99 -7.18 8.95
C VAL A 63 -6.65 -8.49 8.56
N LYS A 64 -6.77 -9.46 9.47
CA LYS A 64 -7.41 -10.75 9.24
C LYS A 64 -8.95 -10.63 9.10
N GLN A 65 -9.61 -11.71 8.74
CA GLN A 65 -11.05 -11.72 8.46
C GLN A 65 -11.92 -11.38 9.68
N ASN A 66 -11.56 -11.85 10.88
CA ASN A 66 -12.23 -11.56 12.14
C ASN A 66 -11.21 -10.96 13.11
N PRO A 67 -10.80 -9.72 12.89
CA PRO A 67 -9.56 -9.20 13.47
C PRO A 67 -9.74 -8.66 14.88
N LEU A 68 -10.92 -8.11 15.18
CA LEU A 68 -11.14 -7.35 16.41
C LEU A 68 -11.35 -8.27 17.60
N TYR A 69 -10.55 -8.08 18.62
CA TYR A 69 -10.74 -8.69 19.92
C TYR A 69 -10.36 -7.71 21.04
N GLU A 70 -10.84 -7.99 22.22
CA GLU A 70 -10.51 -7.22 23.42
C GLU A 70 -9.69 -8.09 24.36
N ASN A 71 -8.68 -7.50 24.95
CA ASN A 71 -7.94 -8.08 26.06
C ASN A 71 -7.46 -6.97 26.98
N GLU A 72 -7.70 -7.11 28.29
CA GLU A 72 -7.28 -6.16 29.33
C GLU A 72 -7.66 -4.70 29.01
N GLU A 73 -8.92 -4.47 28.63
CA GLU A 73 -9.48 -3.15 28.28
C GLU A 73 -8.87 -2.48 27.06
N LEU A 74 -8.08 -3.21 26.27
CA LEU A 74 -7.52 -2.73 25.01
C LEU A 74 -8.16 -3.43 23.82
N ALA A 75 -8.42 -2.69 22.78
CA ALA A 75 -8.88 -3.22 21.50
C ALA A 75 -7.69 -3.60 20.63
N TYR A 76 -7.68 -4.84 20.17
CA TYR A 76 -6.64 -5.39 19.31
C TYR A 76 -7.19 -5.75 17.95
N LEU A 77 -6.33 -5.61 16.94
CA LEU A 77 -6.58 -6.09 15.58
C LEU A 77 -5.61 -7.22 15.27
N ASP A 78 -6.14 -8.43 15.08
CA ASP A 78 -5.32 -9.56 14.62
C ASP A 78 -4.91 -9.36 13.17
N THR A 79 -3.62 -9.52 12.91
CA THR A 79 -3.01 -9.17 11.63
C THR A 79 -2.10 -10.27 11.11
N HIS A 80 -1.76 -10.19 9.85
CA HIS A 80 -0.62 -10.91 9.27
C HIS A 80 0.16 -9.99 8.32
N TYR A 81 1.42 -10.26 8.12
CA TYR A 81 2.22 -9.47 7.19
C TYR A 81 2.11 -10.00 5.75
N TYR A 82 2.19 -9.08 4.81
CA TYR A 82 2.27 -9.35 3.37
C TYR A 82 3.67 -9.01 2.85
N GLY A 83 4.26 -9.95 2.13
CA GLY A 83 5.65 -9.84 1.64
C GLY A 83 6.68 -10.09 2.75
N GLY A 84 7.94 -9.84 2.46
CA GLY A 84 9.02 -9.94 3.45
C GLY A 84 9.13 -8.66 4.27
N ILE A 85 8.94 -8.74 5.58
CA ILE A 85 9.11 -7.61 6.50
C ILE A 85 10.21 -7.88 7.52
N LYS A 86 10.86 -6.83 7.96
CA LYS A 86 11.72 -6.85 9.16
C LYS A 86 10.84 -6.45 10.34
N LYS A 87 10.27 -7.43 11.03
CA LYS A 87 9.28 -7.20 12.09
C LYS A 87 9.74 -6.17 13.13
N TYR A 88 11.02 -6.19 13.49
CA TYR A 88 11.60 -5.27 14.47
C TYR A 88 11.58 -3.78 14.08
N GLN A 89 11.25 -3.46 12.82
CA GLN A 89 11.11 -2.07 12.36
C GLN A 89 9.69 -1.52 12.52
N TRP A 90 8.72 -2.36 12.87
CA TRP A 90 7.32 -2.01 12.94
C TRP A 90 6.81 -1.59 14.34
N PRO A 91 7.39 -2.10 15.46
CA PRO A 91 6.93 -1.70 16.78
C PRO A 91 7.08 -0.20 17.02
N THR A 92 6.15 0.33 17.80
CA THR A 92 6.12 1.72 18.30
C THR A 92 6.00 2.84 17.26
N ILE A 93 5.87 2.51 15.98
CA ILE A 93 5.59 3.53 14.96
C ILE A 93 4.07 3.71 14.78
N PRO A 94 3.60 4.95 14.54
CA PRO A 94 2.21 5.18 14.18
C PRO A 94 1.88 4.51 12.86
N LEU A 95 0.74 3.84 12.82
CA LEU A 95 0.22 3.13 11.65
C LEU A 95 -1.14 3.70 11.26
N ALA A 96 -1.47 3.61 9.96
CA ALA A 96 -2.78 3.93 9.43
C ALA A 96 -3.42 2.70 8.78
N ILE A 97 -4.74 2.61 8.85
CA ILE A 97 -5.52 1.58 8.15
C ILE A 97 -6.05 2.16 6.86
N HIS A 98 -5.74 1.50 5.75
CA HIS A 98 -6.31 1.76 4.45
C HIS A 98 -7.01 0.52 3.94
N GLY A 99 -8.24 0.67 3.48
CA GLY A 99 -8.96 -0.47 2.97
C GLY A 99 -10.23 -0.12 2.24
N VAL A 100 -10.91 -1.17 1.77
CA VAL A 100 -12.20 -1.07 1.11
C VAL A 100 -13.11 -2.15 1.68
N VAL A 101 -14.29 -1.76 2.11
CA VAL A 101 -15.32 -2.67 2.62
C VAL A 101 -16.45 -2.75 1.59
N TYR A 102 -16.72 -3.94 1.11
CA TYR A 102 -17.87 -4.25 0.28
C TYR A 102 -19.01 -4.75 1.14
N ARG A 103 -20.06 -3.99 1.24
CA ARG A 103 -21.26 -4.36 2.01
C ARG A 103 -22.15 -5.35 1.24
N LYS A 104 -23.01 -6.05 1.97
CA LYS A 104 -23.98 -7.01 1.38
C LYS A 104 -24.96 -6.37 0.39
N ASP A 105 -25.23 -5.08 0.53
CA ASP A 105 -26.08 -4.29 -0.37
C ASP A 105 -25.35 -3.80 -1.62
N GLY A 106 -24.09 -4.17 -1.82
CA GLY A 106 -23.25 -3.75 -2.93
C GLY A 106 -22.56 -2.40 -2.72
N THR A 107 -22.80 -1.71 -1.59
CA THR A 107 -22.14 -0.45 -1.29
C THR A 107 -20.65 -0.66 -1.02
N VAL A 108 -19.82 0.22 -1.57
CA VAL A 108 -18.37 0.22 -1.38
C VAL A 108 -17.98 1.37 -0.47
N VAL A 109 -17.33 1.06 0.65
CA VAL A 109 -16.85 2.04 1.62
C VAL A 109 -15.32 2.01 1.65
N THR A 110 -14.71 3.15 1.35
CA THR A 110 -13.27 3.33 1.53
C THR A 110 -12.98 3.70 2.98
N VAL A 111 -12.03 3.02 3.58
CA VAL A 111 -11.59 3.24 4.96
C VAL A 111 -10.21 3.85 4.94
N THR A 112 -10.04 4.96 5.65
CA THR A 112 -8.74 5.58 5.96
C THR A 112 -8.82 6.05 7.40
N ILE A 113 -8.01 5.46 8.29
CA ILE A 113 -8.00 5.75 9.73
C ILE A 113 -6.55 5.86 10.18
N GLY A 114 -6.21 6.87 10.95
CA GLY A 114 -4.88 7.11 11.51
C GLY A 114 -4.05 8.11 10.73
N GLU A 115 -4.62 8.83 9.76
CA GLU A 115 -3.92 9.89 9.02
C GLU A 115 -4.27 11.30 9.49
N ASN A 116 -5.41 11.49 10.15
CA ASN A 116 -5.79 12.79 10.71
C ASN A 116 -5.41 12.85 12.18
N GLU A 117 -5.19 14.06 12.69
CA GLU A 117 -4.82 14.31 14.09
C GLU A 117 -5.89 13.81 15.08
N ASP A 118 -7.16 13.81 14.68
CA ASP A 118 -8.29 13.33 15.48
C ASP A 118 -8.54 11.83 15.37
N ASP A 119 -7.82 11.12 14.49
CA ASP A 119 -7.99 9.68 14.31
C ASP A 119 -7.36 8.90 15.49
N PRO A 120 -7.86 7.68 15.79
CA PRO A 120 -7.21 6.79 16.73
C PRO A 120 -5.78 6.47 16.33
N VAL A 121 -4.88 6.41 17.30
CA VAL A 121 -3.51 5.98 17.08
C VAL A 121 -3.45 4.45 17.07
N LEU A 122 -2.93 3.91 15.99
CA LEU A 122 -2.71 2.49 15.79
C LEU A 122 -1.21 2.21 15.82
N MET A 123 -0.79 1.17 16.52
CA MET A 123 0.61 0.77 16.56
C MET A 123 0.78 -0.71 16.90
N VAL A 124 1.92 -1.27 16.57
CA VAL A 124 2.38 -2.55 17.15
C VAL A 124 3.10 -2.19 18.44
N SER A 125 2.59 -2.68 19.57
CA SER A 125 3.22 -2.47 20.88
C SER A 125 4.50 -3.29 21.00
N ASP A 126 5.41 -2.83 21.86
CA ASP A 126 6.62 -3.57 22.23
C ASP A 126 6.66 -3.74 23.75
N LEU A 127 7.45 -4.69 24.23
CA LEU A 127 7.62 -4.95 25.64
C LEU A 127 8.50 -3.89 26.31
N LEU A 128 8.14 -3.50 27.51
CA LEU A 128 9.02 -2.73 28.38
C LEU A 128 10.28 -3.55 28.68
N ILE A 129 11.41 -2.89 28.85
CA ILE A 129 12.71 -3.54 29.10
C ILE A 129 12.68 -4.53 30.28
N HIS A 130 11.88 -4.23 31.30
CA HIS A 130 11.74 -5.09 32.50
C HIS A 130 10.99 -6.39 32.22
N LEU A 131 10.20 -6.45 31.13
CA LEU A 131 9.43 -7.61 30.68
C LEU A 131 10.07 -8.31 29.49
N ALA A 132 11.12 -7.77 28.94
CA ALA A 132 11.72 -8.18 27.68
C ALA A 132 12.91 -9.14 27.82
N ALA A 133 13.15 -9.73 28.99
CA ALA A 133 14.34 -10.56 29.24
C ALA A 133 14.54 -11.67 28.19
N ASP A 134 13.49 -12.42 27.86
CA ASP A 134 13.55 -13.46 26.84
C ASP A 134 13.62 -12.89 25.42
N GLN A 135 12.99 -11.76 25.16
CA GLN A 135 13.02 -11.08 23.88
C GLN A 135 14.44 -10.62 23.53
N LEU A 136 15.17 -10.08 24.50
CA LEU A 136 16.54 -9.60 24.34
C LEU A 136 17.55 -10.73 23.99
N GLN A 137 17.24 -11.98 24.31
CA GLN A 137 18.07 -13.14 23.97
C GLN A 137 17.77 -13.68 22.56
N LYS A 138 16.72 -13.23 21.92
CA LYS A 138 16.33 -13.70 20.58
C LYS A 138 17.06 -12.92 19.49
N THR A 139 17.21 -13.56 18.33
CA THR A 139 17.69 -12.83 17.14
C THR A 139 16.67 -11.78 16.72
N MET A 140 17.11 -10.73 16.01
CA MET A 140 16.23 -9.69 15.48
C MET A 140 15.04 -10.24 14.68
N ALA A 141 15.23 -11.36 13.97
CA ALA A 141 14.16 -11.99 13.19
C ALA A 141 13.08 -12.66 14.05
N LYS A 142 13.39 -13.00 15.31
CA LYS A 142 12.52 -13.74 16.24
C LYS A 142 12.11 -12.93 17.48
N GLY A 143 12.64 -11.74 17.65
CA GLY A 143 12.35 -10.88 18.81
C GLY A 143 10.91 -10.39 18.84
N ILE A 144 10.33 -10.11 17.68
CA ILE A 144 8.93 -9.73 17.53
C ILE A 144 8.18 -10.93 16.93
N THR A 145 7.22 -11.45 17.65
CA THR A 145 6.43 -12.65 17.28
C THR A 145 5.04 -12.26 16.83
#